data_6a1affb3e8994532b65d5c15d9aeebc6
#
_entry.id   6a1affb3e8994532b65d5c15d9aeebc6
#
_cell.length_a   1.000
_cell.length_b   1.000
_cell.length_c   1.000
_cell.angle_alpha   90.00
_cell.angle_beta   90.00
_cell.angle_gamma   90.00
#
_symmetry.space_group_name_H-M   'P 1'
#
loop_
_entity.id
_entity.type
_entity.pdbx_description
1 polymer ?
#
loop_
_entity_poly.entity_id
_entity_poly.type
_entity_poly.pdbx_seq_one_letter_code
_entity_poly.pdbx_strand_id
1 'polypeptide(L)'
;MSRWVKVLLGVLLTLVVLLVVADRVGLIVAERSAESKLGSYAQFVDKPNVVIHGIPFLTQAIRGDYDDIQITSGAVQLDQMTGANLNVHLRGAHIPLGDLLGGSVKQIPVDKVDGTVVVPYDALIARSGVPGLHLASEGSQVVATGQITLPGTSLSLNITAKGTLDVADGKVRLNVSDVTANGATLPSAVTDQVATLVSNAITLPKLPFQLSTARVTADPAGARITATATGVVLKSAP
;
A
#
# COMPACT_ATOMS: atom_id res chain seq x y z
N MET A 1 -20.99 -18.73 50.87
CA MET A 1 -19.76 -19.15 50.16
C MET A 1 -18.68 -19.49 51.17
N SER A 2 -18.13 -20.69 51.14
CA SER A 2 -17.05 -21.12 52.05
C SER A 2 -15.77 -20.26 51.81
N ARG A 3 -14.95 -20.11 52.87
CA ARG A 3 -13.69 -19.34 52.79
C ARG A 3 -12.80 -19.85 51.61
N TRP A 4 -12.80 -21.14 51.38
CA TRP A 4 -12.06 -21.79 50.29
C TRP A 4 -12.50 -21.32 48.91
N VAL A 5 -13.79 -21.13 48.65
CA VAL A 5 -14.31 -20.60 47.40
C VAL A 5 -13.86 -19.17 47.13
N LYS A 6 -13.81 -18.33 48.19
CA LYS A 6 -13.31 -16.95 48.08
C LYS A 6 -11.82 -16.92 47.72
N VAL A 7 -11.02 -17.80 48.33
CA VAL A 7 -9.59 -17.94 48.04
C VAL A 7 -9.36 -18.42 46.64
N LEU A 8 -10.09 -19.46 46.22
CA LEU A 8 -9.99 -20.02 44.87
C LEU A 8 -10.38 -19.00 43.80
N LEU A 9 -11.47 -18.23 44.02
CA LEU A 9 -11.85 -17.13 43.15
C LEU A 9 -10.80 -16.04 43.10
N GLY A 10 -10.18 -15.68 44.23
CA GLY A 10 -9.08 -14.70 44.28
C GLY A 10 -7.88 -15.15 43.49
N VAL A 11 -7.44 -16.41 43.67
CA VAL A 11 -6.33 -16.98 42.90
C VAL A 11 -6.65 -17.05 41.38
N LEU A 12 -7.85 -17.50 41.01
CA LEU A 12 -8.29 -17.54 39.63
C LEU A 12 -8.29 -16.15 38.98
N LEU A 13 -8.83 -15.15 39.69
CA LEU A 13 -8.84 -13.77 39.21
C LEU A 13 -7.42 -13.24 38.99
N THR A 14 -6.52 -13.49 39.95
CA THR A 14 -5.13 -13.09 39.82
C THR A 14 -4.45 -13.75 38.65
N LEU A 15 -4.69 -15.03 38.41
CA LEU A 15 -4.13 -15.76 37.29
C LEU A 15 -4.66 -15.22 35.94
N VAL A 16 -5.94 -14.90 35.85
CA VAL A 16 -6.53 -14.28 34.64
C VAL A 16 -5.90 -12.90 34.38
N VAL A 17 -5.73 -12.07 35.44
CA VAL A 17 -5.07 -10.77 35.29
C VAL A 17 -3.64 -10.93 34.79
N LEU A 18 -2.89 -11.87 35.36
CA LEU A 18 -1.51 -12.14 34.92
C LEU A 18 -1.44 -12.59 33.46
N LEU A 19 -2.37 -13.46 33.01
CA LEU A 19 -2.46 -13.90 31.62
C LEU A 19 -2.77 -12.74 30.67
N VAL A 20 -3.70 -11.84 31.04
CA VAL A 20 -4.01 -10.66 30.23
C VAL A 20 -2.81 -9.73 30.13
N VAL A 21 -2.10 -9.51 31.23
CA VAL A 21 -0.88 -8.68 31.22
C VAL A 21 0.20 -9.30 30.34
N ALA A 22 0.44 -10.60 30.48
CA ALA A 22 1.41 -11.33 29.66
C ALA A 22 1.05 -11.27 28.17
N ASP A 23 -0.25 -11.40 27.83
CA ASP A 23 -0.75 -11.28 26.46
C ASP A 23 -0.44 -9.91 25.85
N ARG A 24 -0.73 -8.84 26.59
CA ARG A 24 -0.48 -7.47 26.12
C ARG A 24 1.00 -7.13 25.99
N VAL A 25 1.80 -7.56 26.96
CA VAL A 25 3.26 -7.36 26.90
C VAL A 25 3.86 -8.13 25.72
N GLY A 26 3.44 -9.39 25.53
CA GLY A 26 3.89 -10.22 24.41
C GLY A 26 3.55 -9.61 23.06
N LEU A 27 2.32 -9.08 22.91
CA LEU A 27 1.86 -8.37 21.71
C LEU A 27 2.76 -7.16 21.40
N ILE A 28 2.96 -6.26 22.37
CA ILE A 28 3.78 -5.05 22.18
C ILE A 28 5.22 -5.41 21.78
N VAL A 29 5.79 -6.43 22.38
CA VAL A 29 7.15 -6.89 22.05
C VAL A 29 7.21 -7.45 20.63
N ALA A 30 6.20 -8.24 20.22
CA ALA A 30 6.12 -8.81 18.87
C ALA A 30 5.98 -7.71 17.80
N GLU A 31 5.08 -6.75 18.01
CA GLU A 31 4.86 -5.63 17.08
C GLU A 31 6.14 -4.79 16.93
N ARG A 32 6.78 -4.37 18.03
CA ARG A 32 8.04 -3.60 17.99
C ARG A 32 9.18 -4.35 17.31
N SER A 33 9.26 -5.66 17.50
CA SER A 33 10.27 -6.50 16.85
C SER A 33 10.03 -6.60 15.35
N ALA A 34 8.77 -6.74 14.92
CA ALA A 34 8.38 -6.75 13.52
C ALA A 34 8.66 -5.39 12.87
N GLU A 35 8.28 -4.27 13.51
CA GLU A 35 8.57 -2.91 13.03
C GLU A 35 10.07 -2.67 12.84
N SER A 36 10.88 -3.10 13.80
CA SER A 36 12.34 -2.94 13.74
C SER A 36 12.94 -3.74 12.57
N LYS A 37 12.49 -4.97 12.36
CA LYS A 37 12.94 -5.82 11.26
C LYS A 37 12.49 -5.24 9.90
N LEU A 38 11.23 -4.87 9.78
CA LEU A 38 10.71 -4.29 8.53
C LEU A 38 11.37 -2.94 8.21
N GLY A 39 11.58 -2.09 9.21
CA GLY A 39 12.25 -0.81 9.03
C GLY A 39 13.71 -0.90 8.58
N SER A 40 14.35 -2.08 8.66
CA SER A 40 15.68 -2.29 8.13
C SER A 40 15.72 -2.53 6.61
N TYR A 41 14.58 -2.79 5.98
CA TYR A 41 14.51 -2.93 4.52
C TYR A 41 14.54 -1.56 3.84
N ALA A 42 15.36 -1.43 2.81
CA ALA A 42 15.56 -0.17 2.07
C ALA A 42 14.30 0.42 1.41
N GLN A 43 13.22 -0.36 1.34
CA GLN A 43 11.94 0.08 0.79
C GLN A 43 11.14 0.98 1.74
N PHE A 44 11.41 0.95 3.04
CA PHE A 44 10.76 1.80 4.02
C PHE A 44 11.62 3.04 4.28
N VAL A 45 11.11 4.20 3.89
CA VAL A 45 11.75 5.50 4.19
C VAL A 45 11.43 5.90 5.63
N ASP A 46 10.18 5.69 6.04
CA ASP A 46 9.71 5.87 7.41
C ASP A 46 9.62 4.53 8.12
N LYS A 47 9.76 4.54 9.45
CA LYS A 47 9.55 3.36 10.26
C LYS A 47 8.12 2.83 10.07
N PRO A 48 7.94 1.60 9.59
CA PRO A 48 6.59 1.03 9.44
C PRO A 48 5.97 0.79 10.82
N ASN A 49 4.65 0.91 10.89
CA ASN A 49 3.87 0.52 12.05
C ASN A 49 3.23 -0.84 11.78
N VAL A 50 3.36 -1.75 12.73
CA VAL A 50 2.82 -3.10 12.66
C VAL A 50 1.81 -3.29 13.78
N VAL A 51 0.60 -3.71 13.43
CA VAL A 51 -0.47 -4.02 14.39
C VAL A 51 -0.92 -5.46 14.17
N ILE A 52 -0.87 -6.27 15.21
CA ILE A 52 -1.35 -7.65 15.19
C ILE A 52 -2.74 -7.67 15.84
N HIS A 53 -3.76 -7.97 15.03
CA HIS A 53 -5.14 -8.02 15.47
C HIS A 53 -5.51 -9.39 16.04
N GLY A 54 -6.54 -9.41 16.90
CA GLY A 54 -7.07 -10.61 17.52
C GLY A 54 -6.71 -10.74 19.01
N ILE A 55 -7.58 -11.41 19.74
CA ILE A 55 -7.47 -11.61 21.19
C ILE A 55 -7.85 -13.06 21.52
N PRO A 56 -7.06 -13.79 22.31
CA PRO A 56 -5.74 -13.44 22.89
C PRO A 56 -4.58 -13.58 21.88
N PHE A 57 -3.60 -12.68 21.93
CA PHE A 57 -2.39 -12.75 21.11
C PHE A 57 -1.56 -14.01 21.38
N LEU A 58 -1.37 -14.36 22.67
CA LEU A 58 -0.58 -15.53 23.05
C LEU A 58 -1.13 -16.83 22.46
N THR A 59 -2.43 -16.93 22.28
CA THR A 59 -3.06 -18.11 21.68
C THR A 59 -2.70 -18.22 20.20
N GLN A 60 -2.69 -17.09 19.48
CA GLN A 60 -2.28 -17.01 18.08
C GLN A 60 -0.78 -17.35 17.97
N ALA A 61 0.06 -16.74 18.81
CA ALA A 61 1.50 -16.96 18.81
C ALA A 61 1.88 -18.44 19.08
N ILE A 62 1.21 -19.11 20.03
CA ILE A 62 1.46 -20.53 20.33
C ILE A 62 1.06 -21.43 19.16
N ARG A 63 -0.07 -21.13 18.48
CA ARG A 63 -0.50 -21.87 17.29
C ARG A 63 0.34 -21.55 16.06
N GLY A 64 0.95 -20.38 16.03
CA GLY A 64 1.62 -19.84 14.85
C GLY A 64 0.67 -19.31 13.78
N ASP A 65 -0.62 -19.12 14.11
CA ASP A 65 -1.68 -18.70 13.19
C ASP A 65 -2.18 -17.33 13.63
N TYR A 66 -1.99 -16.32 12.77
CA TYR A 66 -2.38 -14.94 13.04
C TYR A 66 -3.57 -14.54 12.19
N ASP A 67 -4.64 -14.05 12.83
CA ASP A 67 -5.88 -13.71 12.16
C ASP A 67 -5.70 -12.56 11.15
N ASP A 68 -5.03 -11.48 11.57
CA ASP A 68 -4.75 -10.31 10.72
C ASP A 68 -3.53 -9.54 11.25
N ILE A 69 -2.55 -9.34 10.38
CA ILE A 69 -1.39 -8.48 10.65
C ILE A 69 -1.48 -7.29 9.70
N GLN A 70 -1.66 -6.11 10.26
CA GLN A 70 -1.69 -4.86 9.50
C GLN A 70 -0.32 -4.18 9.52
N ILE A 71 0.16 -3.79 8.34
CA ILE A 71 1.41 -3.06 8.16
C ILE A 71 1.08 -1.74 7.47
N THR A 72 1.44 -0.62 8.10
CA THR A 72 1.26 0.72 7.55
C THR A 72 2.57 1.46 7.51
N SER A 73 2.78 2.26 6.47
CA SER A 73 3.92 3.18 6.36
C SER A 73 3.50 4.44 5.62
N GLY A 74 3.95 5.59 6.11
CA GLY A 74 3.69 6.90 5.50
C GLY A 74 4.57 7.16 4.29
N ALA A 75 5.72 6.51 4.17
CA ALA A 75 6.63 6.69 3.06
C ALA A 75 7.36 5.38 2.72
N VAL A 76 6.98 4.77 1.61
CA VAL A 76 7.72 3.65 1.02
C VAL A 76 8.33 4.06 -0.32
N GLN A 77 9.45 3.43 -0.64
CA GLN A 77 10.05 3.54 -1.96
C GLN A 77 9.52 2.43 -2.85
N LEU A 78 8.86 2.81 -3.93
CA LEU A 78 8.38 1.91 -4.96
C LEU A 78 9.17 2.17 -6.26
N ASP A 79 10.08 1.25 -6.60
CA ASP A 79 10.99 1.44 -7.72
C ASP A 79 11.82 2.73 -7.51
N GLN A 80 11.66 3.74 -8.34
CA GLN A 80 12.33 5.04 -8.23
C GLN A 80 11.44 6.14 -7.62
N MET A 81 10.25 5.81 -7.13
CA MET A 81 9.33 6.75 -6.49
C MET A 81 9.38 6.61 -4.98
N THR A 82 9.54 7.72 -4.28
CA THR A 82 9.51 7.82 -2.82
C THR A 82 8.24 8.51 -2.36
N GLY A 83 7.82 8.21 -1.13
CA GLY A 83 6.69 8.88 -0.49
C GLY A 83 5.33 8.23 -0.75
N ALA A 84 5.29 7.02 -1.29
CA ALA A 84 4.03 6.28 -1.38
C ALA A 84 3.58 5.81 0.00
N ASN A 85 2.28 5.97 0.30
CA ASN A 85 1.67 5.47 1.52
C ASN A 85 1.24 4.01 1.32
N LEU A 86 1.57 3.15 2.28
CA LEU A 86 1.28 1.72 2.25
C LEU A 86 0.35 1.34 3.40
N ASN A 87 -0.67 0.54 3.10
CA ASN A 87 -1.47 -0.17 4.09
C ASN A 87 -1.74 -1.58 3.57
N VAL A 88 -1.24 -2.59 4.29
CA VAL A 88 -1.38 -4.00 3.92
C VAL A 88 -1.93 -4.78 5.09
N HIS A 89 -2.91 -5.61 4.83
CA HIS A 89 -3.46 -6.61 5.73
C HIS A 89 -3.03 -8.01 5.29
N LEU A 90 -2.39 -8.75 6.17
CA LEU A 90 -2.01 -10.14 6.01
C LEU A 90 -2.95 -10.99 6.85
N ARG A 91 -3.95 -11.61 6.22
CA ARG A 91 -4.94 -12.43 6.91
C ARG A 91 -4.59 -13.89 6.81
N GLY A 92 -4.70 -14.60 7.94
CA GLY A 92 -4.31 -16.00 8.03
C GLY A 92 -2.81 -16.17 7.77
N ALA A 93 -1.99 -15.38 8.44
CA ALA A 93 -0.54 -15.53 8.34
C ALA A 93 -0.06 -16.67 9.24
N HIS A 94 0.72 -17.61 8.66
CA HIS A 94 1.26 -18.77 9.37
C HIS A 94 2.74 -18.56 9.67
N ILE A 95 3.05 -18.26 10.95
CA ILE A 95 4.42 -18.01 11.42
C ILE A 95 4.65 -18.86 12.69
N PRO A 96 5.34 -20.01 12.60
CA PRO A 96 5.63 -20.83 13.75
C PRO A 96 6.38 -20.06 14.84
N LEU A 97 5.99 -20.24 16.11
CA LEU A 97 6.60 -19.55 17.24
C LEU A 97 8.12 -19.77 17.32
N GLY A 98 8.57 -20.98 16.98
CA GLY A 98 10.00 -21.32 16.93
C GLY A 98 10.79 -20.46 15.96
N ASP A 99 10.22 -20.19 14.77
CA ASP A 99 10.85 -19.35 13.75
C ASP A 99 10.88 -17.88 14.16
N LEU A 100 9.80 -17.43 14.84
CA LEU A 100 9.72 -16.09 15.40
C LEU A 100 10.79 -15.85 16.47
N LEU A 101 10.94 -16.78 17.43
CA LEU A 101 11.92 -16.70 18.50
C LEU A 101 13.36 -16.90 18.01
N GLY A 102 13.55 -17.78 17.01
CA GLY A 102 14.84 -18.06 16.40
C GLY A 102 15.31 -16.99 15.41
N GLY A 103 14.45 -16.05 15.05
CA GLY A 103 14.76 -15.00 14.07
C GLY A 103 14.96 -15.51 12.64
N SER A 104 14.53 -16.75 12.35
CA SER A 104 14.78 -17.46 11.10
C SER A 104 13.55 -17.63 10.21
N VAL A 105 12.63 -16.69 10.28
CA VAL A 105 11.42 -16.68 9.42
C VAL A 105 11.85 -16.49 7.97
N LYS A 106 11.86 -17.57 7.18
CA LYS A 106 12.26 -17.54 5.76
C LYS A 106 11.06 -17.36 4.82
N GLN A 107 9.94 -17.91 5.21
CA GLN A 107 8.72 -17.91 4.40
C GLN A 107 7.52 -17.74 5.33
N ILE A 108 6.57 -16.91 4.90
CA ILE A 108 5.32 -16.67 5.61
C ILE A 108 4.20 -17.01 4.64
N PRO A 109 3.58 -18.20 4.76
CA PRO A 109 2.33 -18.48 4.08
C PRO A 109 1.24 -17.54 4.61
N VAL A 110 0.45 -16.97 3.70
CA VAL A 110 -0.64 -16.05 4.02
C VAL A 110 -1.85 -16.44 3.20
N ASP A 111 -2.99 -16.63 3.84
CA ASP A 111 -4.22 -17.01 3.15
C ASP A 111 -4.71 -15.91 2.22
N LYS A 112 -4.68 -14.67 2.70
CA LYS A 112 -5.13 -13.51 1.94
C LYS A 112 -4.31 -12.27 2.27
N VAL A 113 -3.89 -11.57 1.24
CA VAL A 113 -3.23 -10.26 1.32
C VAL A 113 -4.16 -9.21 0.70
N ASP A 114 -4.55 -8.21 1.46
CA ASP A 114 -5.25 -7.02 0.97
C ASP A 114 -4.31 -5.83 1.11
N GLY A 115 -3.89 -5.25 0.00
CA GLY A 115 -2.96 -4.12 -0.05
C GLY A 115 -3.58 -2.87 -0.63
N THR A 116 -3.27 -1.73 -0.04
CA THR A 116 -3.57 -0.41 -0.58
C THR A 116 -2.29 0.41 -0.60
N VAL A 117 -1.98 0.99 -1.75
CA VAL A 117 -0.88 1.92 -1.94
C VAL A 117 -1.43 3.20 -2.51
N VAL A 118 -1.05 4.34 -1.94
CA VAL A 118 -1.37 5.67 -2.49
C VAL A 118 -0.07 6.31 -2.93
N VAL A 119 0.06 6.52 -4.24
CA VAL A 119 1.22 7.19 -4.84
C VAL A 119 0.88 8.67 -5.01
N PRO A 120 1.55 9.60 -4.30
CA PRO A 120 1.29 11.03 -4.42
C PRO A 120 1.47 11.53 -5.85
N TYR A 121 0.66 12.49 -6.27
CA TYR A 121 0.79 13.07 -7.60
C TYR A 121 2.14 13.71 -7.84
N ASP A 122 2.74 14.32 -6.82
CA ASP A 122 4.08 14.92 -6.92
C ASP A 122 5.16 13.89 -7.28
N ALA A 123 5.06 12.67 -6.76
CA ALA A 123 5.98 11.58 -7.11
C ALA A 123 5.80 11.13 -8.58
N LEU A 124 4.57 11.14 -9.08
CA LEU A 124 4.26 10.85 -10.49
C LEU A 124 4.76 11.97 -11.40
N ILE A 125 4.55 13.23 -11.01
CA ILE A 125 5.02 14.42 -11.74
C ILE A 125 6.54 14.40 -11.83
N ALA A 126 7.25 14.18 -10.73
CA ALA A 126 8.71 14.12 -10.71
C ALA A 126 9.29 13.08 -11.69
N ARG A 127 8.59 11.93 -11.83
CA ARG A 127 9.00 10.85 -12.73
C ARG A 127 8.62 11.10 -14.20
N SER A 128 7.58 11.88 -14.46
CA SER A 128 7.06 12.12 -15.82
C SER A 128 8.08 12.81 -16.72
N GLY A 129 9.00 13.59 -16.15
CA GLY A 129 9.94 14.43 -16.90
C GLY A 129 9.29 15.56 -17.69
N VAL A 130 8.01 15.84 -17.48
CA VAL A 130 7.26 16.90 -18.17
C VAL A 130 7.27 18.16 -17.32
N PRO A 131 7.96 19.24 -17.76
CA PRO A 131 7.99 20.49 -17.03
C PRO A 131 6.59 21.11 -16.92
N GLY A 132 6.25 21.62 -15.73
CA GLY A 132 4.96 22.32 -15.51
C GLY A 132 3.74 21.41 -15.54
N LEU A 133 3.93 20.07 -15.47
CA LEU A 133 2.82 19.15 -15.30
C LEU A 133 2.22 19.30 -13.90
N HIS A 134 0.92 19.40 -13.82
CA HIS A 134 0.15 19.33 -12.57
C HIS A 134 -0.89 18.21 -12.69
N LEU A 135 -1.00 17.40 -11.64
CA LEU A 135 -1.98 16.33 -11.54
C LEU A 135 -2.91 16.61 -10.35
N ALA A 136 -4.19 16.41 -10.56
CA ALA A 136 -5.21 16.51 -9.53
C ALA A 136 -6.29 15.44 -9.75
N SER A 137 -7.09 15.15 -8.73
CA SER A 137 -8.28 14.32 -8.88
C SER A 137 -9.53 15.18 -9.01
N GLU A 138 -10.44 14.78 -9.90
CA GLU A 138 -11.78 15.30 -10.02
C GLU A 138 -12.76 14.11 -9.97
N GLY A 139 -13.31 13.84 -8.79
CA GLY A 139 -14.05 12.60 -8.54
C GLY A 139 -13.20 11.36 -8.74
N SER A 140 -13.55 10.51 -9.68
CA SER A 140 -12.79 9.29 -10.03
C SER A 140 -11.80 9.49 -11.18
N GLN A 141 -11.70 10.70 -11.73
CA GLN A 141 -10.81 11.04 -12.84
C GLN A 141 -9.55 11.74 -12.34
N VAL A 142 -8.46 11.55 -13.07
CA VAL A 142 -7.24 12.37 -12.96
C VAL A 142 -7.34 13.49 -13.98
N VAL A 143 -7.07 14.69 -13.54
CA VAL A 143 -6.92 15.87 -14.37
C VAL A 143 -5.43 16.21 -14.45
N ALA A 144 -4.88 16.15 -15.65
CA ALA A 144 -3.51 16.54 -15.96
C ALA A 144 -3.54 17.89 -16.65
N THR A 145 -2.87 18.88 -16.09
CA THR A 145 -2.69 20.20 -16.73
C THR A 145 -1.20 20.46 -16.94
N GLY A 146 -0.85 21.01 -18.07
CA GLY A 146 0.54 21.30 -18.40
C GLY A 146 0.69 22.09 -19.68
N GLN A 147 1.91 22.51 -19.98
CA GLN A 147 2.22 23.21 -21.21
C GLN A 147 2.99 22.28 -22.14
N ILE A 148 2.51 22.13 -23.36
CA ILE A 148 3.23 21.39 -24.40
C ILE A 148 3.62 22.33 -25.54
N THR A 149 4.80 22.12 -26.09
CA THR A 149 5.24 22.81 -27.30
C THR A 149 5.01 21.87 -28.49
N LEU A 150 4.30 22.33 -29.49
CA LEU A 150 4.04 21.52 -30.69
C LEU A 150 5.33 21.26 -31.46
N PRO A 151 5.66 20.01 -31.80
CA PRO A 151 6.84 19.67 -32.55
C PRO A 151 6.91 20.42 -33.89
N GLY A 152 8.05 21.05 -34.16
CA GLY A 152 8.27 21.81 -35.39
C GLY A 152 7.73 23.25 -35.37
N THR A 153 7.24 23.71 -34.23
CA THR A 153 6.76 25.09 -34.03
C THR A 153 7.25 25.63 -32.71
N SER A 154 7.18 26.97 -32.51
CA SER A 154 7.40 27.62 -31.22
C SER A 154 6.10 27.84 -30.45
N LEU A 155 4.99 27.23 -30.90
CA LEU A 155 3.69 27.41 -30.29
C LEU A 155 3.55 26.53 -29.05
N SER A 156 3.36 27.17 -27.89
CA SER A 156 3.06 26.50 -26.62
C SER A 156 1.58 26.58 -26.32
N LEU A 157 0.99 25.44 -26.00
CA LEU A 157 -0.43 25.32 -25.65
C LEU A 157 -0.57 24.85 -24.21
N ASN A 158 -1.49 25.46 -23.47
CA ASN A 158 -1.91 24.95 -22.17
C ASN A 158 -2.91 23.83 -22.40
N ILE A 159 -2.53 22.62 -22.05
CA ILE A 159 -3.35 21.42 -22.22
C ILE A 159 -3.97 21.04 -20.88
N THR A 160 -5.24 20.70 -20.93
CA THR A 160 -5.94 19.99 -19.86
C THR A 160 -6.43 18.66 -20.40
N ALA A 161 -5.98 17.56 -19.80
CA ALA A 161 -6.40 16.21 -20.13
C ALA A 161 -7.12 15.60 -18.93
N LYS A 162 -8.30 15.04 -19.13
CA LYS A 162 -9.05 14.28 -18.14
C LYS A 162 -9.06 12.81 -18.53
N GLY A 163 -8.94 11.92 -17.53
CA GLY A 163 -8.95 10.50 -17.82
C GLY A 163 -9.13 9.67 -16.55
N THR A 164 -9.34 8.38 -16.73
CA THR A 164 -9.44 7.39 -15.66
C THR A 164 -8.18 6.56 -15.60
N LEU A 165 -7.80 6.16 -14.39
CA LEU A 165 -6.72 5.21 -14.19
C LEU A 165 -7.28 3.79 -14.35
N ASP A 166 -6.54 2.93 -15.03
CA ASP A 166 -6.86 1.52 -15.21
C ASP A 166 -5.61 0.64 -15.08
N VAL A 167 -5.80 -0.65 -14.81
CA VAL A 167 -4.73 -1.65 -14.75
C VAL A 167 -4.84 -2.58 -15.94
N ALA A 168 -3.85 -2.54 -16.82
CA ALA A 168 -3.74 -3.46 -17.94
C ALA A 168 -2.33 -4.10 -17.95
N ASP A 169 -2.26 -5.42 -18.05
CA ASP A 169 -1.00 -6.19 -18.09
C ASP A 169 -0.08 -5.91 -16.87
N GLY A 170 -0.65 -5.73 -15.68
CA GLY A 170 0.10 -5.41 -14.47
C GLY A 170 0.72 -4.00 -14.44
N LYS A 171 0.34 -3.15 -15.38
CA LYS A 171 0.75 -1.75 -15.46
C LYS A 171 -0.46 -0.84 -15.30
N VAL A 172 -0.26 0.26 -14.59
CA VAL A 172 -1.29 1.30 -14.50
C VAL A 172 -1.15 2.22 -15.70
N ARG A 173 -2.28 2.47 -16.36
CA ARG A 173 -2.39 3.35 -17.53
C ARG A 173 -3.42 4.43 -17.27
N LEU A 174 -3.20 5.61 -17.83
CA LEU A 174 -4.18 6.67 -17.87
C LEU A 174 -4.96 6.57 -19.18
N ASN A 175 -6.24 6.27 -19.09
CA ASN A 175 -7.16 6.31 -20.23
C ASN A 175 -7.73 7.73 -20.35
N VAL A 176 -7.17 8.51 -21.24
CA VAL A 176 -7.58 9.90 -21.47
C VAL A 176 -8.91 9.90 -22.21
N SER A 177 -9.90 10.61 -21.66
CA SER A 177 -11.26 10.72 -22.21
C SER A 177 -11.55 12.08 -22.82
N ASP A 178 -10.85 13.11 -22.39
CA ASP A 178 -11.08 14.49 -22.84
C ASP A 178 -9.77 15.27 -22.84
N VAL A 179 -9.54 16.03 -23.91
CA VAL A 179 -8.37 16.92 -24.04
C VAL A 179 -8.80 18.26 -24.58
N THR A 180 -8.44 19.30 -23.86
CA THR A 180 -8.66 20.69 -24.27
C THR A 180 -7.33 21.45 -24.35
N ALA A 181 -7.22 22.38 -25.26
CA ALA A 181 -6.11 23.32 -25.35
C ALA A 181 -6.62 24.75 -25.24
N ASN A 182 -6.08 25.52 -24.29
CA ASN A 182 -6.53 26.88 -24.00
C ASN A 182 -8.07 26.97 -23.80
N GLY A 183 -8.68 25.90 -23.24
CA GLY A 183 -10.12 25.78 -23.00
C GLY A 183 -10.96 25.38 -24.24
N ALA A 184 -10.36 25.19 -25.41
CA ALA A 184 -11.04 24.72 -26.61
C ALA A 184 -10.81 23.21 -26.84
N THR A 185 -11.84 22.51 -27.29
CA THR A 185 -11.74 21.09 -27.66
C THR A 185 -10.86 20.92 -28.91
N LEU A 186 -9.96 19.97 -28.84
CA LEU A 186 -9.05 19.66 -29.95
C LEU A 186 -9.69 18.69 -30.96
N PRO A 187 -9.30 18.72 -32.25
CA PRO A 187 -9.65 17.70 -33.21
C PRO A 187 -9.18 16.31 -32.73
N SER A 188 -9.93 15.27 -33.07
CA SER A 188 -9.66 13.89 -32.58
C SER A 188 -8.22 13.41 -32.86
N ALA A 189 -7.69 13.69 -34.05
CA ALA A 189 -6.32 13.32 -34.42
C ALA A 189 -5.25 13.94 -33.49
N VAL A 190 -5.47 15.16 -33.00
CA VAL A 190 -4.57 15.84 -32.04
C VAL A 190 -4.83 15.31 -30.65
N THR A 191 -6.07 15.07 -30.28
CA THR A 191 -6.46 14.48 -29.00
C THR A 191 -5.77 13.13 -28.78
N ASP A 192 -5.76 12.26 -29.78
CA ASP A 192 -5.12 10.93 -29.70
C ASP A 192 -3.59 11.03 -29.50
N GLN A 193 -2.94 11.98 -30.15
CA GLN A 193 -1.51 12.20 -29.98
C GLN A 193 -1.20 12.73 -28.57
N VAL A 194 -1.95 13.71 -28.07
CA VAL A 194 -1.78 14.25 -26.73
C VAL A 194 -2.11 13.19 -25.69
N ALA A 195 -3.18 12.41 -25.87
CA ALA A 195 -3.55 11.31 -25.00
C ALA A 195 -2.43 10.29 -24.87
N THR A 196 -1.79 9.95 -25.99
CA THR A 196 -0.64 9.02 -26.00
C THR A 196 0.55 9.60 -25.24
N LEU A 197 0.88 10.87 -25.44
CA LEU A 197 1.97 11.55 -24.73
C LEU A 197 1.72 11.59 -23.22
N VAL A 198 0.53 11.99 -22.79
CA VAL A 198 0.14 12.07 -21.38
C VAL A 198 0.12 10.67 -20.74
N SER A 199 -0.42 9.68 -21.42
CA SER A 199 -0.45 8.30 -20.93
C SER A 199 0.94 7.71 -20.74
N ASN A 200 1.88 8.02 -21.65
CA ASN A 200 3.27 7.58 -21.53
C ASN A 200 4.04 8.32 -20.44
N ALA A 201 3.71 9.59 -20.19
CA ALA A 201 4.34 10.39 -19.12
C ALA A 201 3.94 9.90 -17.71
N ILE A 202 2.70 9.39 -17.55
CA ILE A 202 2.20 8.90 -16.26
C ILE A 202 2.33 7.37 -16.20
N THR A 203 3.55 6.91 -15.94
CA THR A 203 3.83 5.48 -15.77
C THR A 203 3.97 5.17 -14.29
N LEU A 204 3.07 4.35 -13.74
CA LEU A 204 3.18 3.83 -12.38
C LEU A 204 4.11 2.60 -12.34
N PRO A 205 4.73 2.32 -11.18
CA PRO A 205 5.62 1.17 -11.04
C PRO A 205 4.86 -0.15 -11.26
N LYS A 206 5.60 -1.18 -11.65
CA LYS A 206 5.07 -2.53 -11.66
C LYS A 206 4.62 -2.92 -10.25
N LEU A 207 3.42 -3.44 -10.15
CA LEU A 207 2.90 -3.92 -8.88
C LEU A 207 3.70 -5.15 -8.44
N PRO A 208 4.21 -5.19 -7.20
CA PRO A 208 4.86 -6.38 -6.67
C PRO A 208 3.81 -7.48 -6.52
N PHE A 209 4.23 -8.73 -6.70
CA PHE A 209 3.44 -9.96 -6.60
C PHE A 209 2.50 -10.22 -7.80
N GLN A 210 2.15 -11.50 -7.98
CA GLN A 210 1.08 -11.93 -8.89
C GLN A 210 -0.27 -11.63 -8.21
N LEU A 211 -0.73 -10.39 -8.35
CA LEU A 211 -1.98 -9.95 -7.76
C LEU A 211 -3.15 -10.54 -8.56
N SER A 212 -4.04 -11.23 -7.87
CA SER A 212 -5.23 -11.82 -8.48
C SER A 212 -6.24 -10.76 -8.92
N THR A 213 -6.27 -9.63 -8.23
CA THR A 213 -7.13 -8.48 -8.58
C THR A 213 -6.42 -7.19 -8.18
N ALA A 214 -6.26 -6.29 -9.14
CA ALA A 214 -5.75 -4.96 -8.89
C ALA A 214 -6.73 -3.92 -9.46
N ARG A 215 -6.96 -2.86 -8.71
CA ARG A 215 -7.76 -1.70 -9.12
C ARG A 215 -6.98 -0.44 -8.82
N VAL A 216 -7.07 0.51 -9.69
CA VAL A 216 -6.52 1.84 -9.47
C VAL A 216 -7.62 2.90 -9.59
N THR A 217 -7.58 3.89 -8.74
CA THR A 217 -8.55 5.00 -8.71
C THR A 217 -7.83 6.30 -8.43
N ALA A 218 -8.36 7.40 -8.93
CA ALA A 218 -7.93 8.72 -8.51
C ALA A 218 -8.42 9.00 -7.08
N ASP A 219 -7.55 9.56 -6.26
CA ASP A 219 -7.81 9.97 -4.88
C ASP A 219 -7.24 11.38 -4.70
N PRO A 220 -7.78 12.25 -3.83
CA PRO A 220 -7.22 13.57 -3.59
C PRO A 220 -5.74 13.56 -3.18
N ALA A 221 -5.28 12.50 -2.52
CA ALA A 221 -3.89 12.35 -2.09
C ALA A 221 -2.96 11.77 -3.17
N GLY A 222 -3.52 11.24 -4.29
CA GLY A 222 -2.71 10.60 -5.34
C GLY A 222 -3.43 9.46 -6.06
N ALA A 223 -2.68 8.65 -6.78
CA ALA A 223 -3.20 7.42 -7.38
C ALA A 223 -3.30 6.32 -6.31
N ARG A 224 -4.52 5.89 -6.00
CA ARG A 224 -4.81 4.80 -5.05
C ARG A 224 -4.86 3.48 -5.78
N ILE A 225 -3.99 2.58 -5.43
CA ILE A 225 -3.91 1.22 -5.94
C ILE A 225 -4.37 0.28 -4.84
N THR A 226 -5.40 -0.50 -5.10
CA THR A 226 -5.86 -1.58 -4.22
C THR A 226 -5.64 -2.90 -4.91
N ALA A 227 -5.15 -3.87 -4.16
CA ALA A 227 -4.84 -5.19 -4.70
C ALA A 227 -5.13 -6.28 -3.68
N THR A 228 -5.59 -7.42 -4.16
CA THR A 228 -5.83 -8.60 -3.35
C THR A 228 -5.11 -9.79 -3.97
N ALA A 229 -4.50 -10.60 -3.11
CA ALA A 229 -3.91 -11.88 -3.48
C ALA A 229 -4.29 -12.95 -2.45
N THR A 230 -4.43 -14.20 -2.87
CA THR A 230 -4.78 -15.33 -2.01
C THR A 230 -3.73 -16.44 -2.15
N GLY A 231 -3.48 -17.18 -1.05
CA GLY A 231 -2.52 -18.28 -1.06
C GLY A 231 -1.09 -17.83 -1.36
N VAL A 232 -0.68 -16.70 -0.82
CA VAL A 232 0.64 -16.09 -1.09
C VAL A 232 1.67 -16.63 -0.10
N VAL A 233 2.87 -16.88 -0.56
CA VAL A 233 4.03 -17.17 0.30
C VAL A 233 4.98 -15.97 0.22
N LEU A 234 5.00 -15.18 1.30
CA LEU A 234 5.95 -14.09 1.45
C LEU A 234 7.32 -14.66 1.79
N LYS A 235 8.36 -14.25 1.07
CA LYS A 235 9.73 -14.64 1.37
C LYS A 235 10.41 -13.50 2.13
N SER A 236 11.11 -13.84 3.20
CA SER A 236 12.03 -12.89 3.83
C SER A 236 13.09 -12.51 2.79
N ALA A 237 13.40 -11.21 2.71
CA ALA A 237 14.56 -10.80 1.90
C ALA A 237 15.85 -11.40 2.51
N PRO A 238 16.82 -11.76 1.69
CA PRO A 238 18.09 -12.33 2.12
C PRO A 238 18.89 -11.37 3.00
#